data_b726b4b5c25871a406e81dafe63c5c49
#
_entry.id   b726b4b5c25871a406e81dafe63c5c49
#
_cell.length_a   1.000
_cell.length_b   1.000
_cell.length_c   1.000
_cell.angle_alpha   90.00
_cell.angle_beta   90.00
_cell.angle_gamma   90.00
#
_symmetry.space_group_name_H-M   'P 1'
#
loop_
_entity.id
_entity.type
_entity.pdbx_description
1 polymer ?
#
loop_
_entity_poly.entity_id
_entity_poly.type
_entity_poly.pdbx_seq_one_letter_code
_entity_poly.pdbx_strand_id
1 'polypeptide(L)'
;MTGSILYCGDSELTGAASYLAGLITSWGWHFDYVPSNVALPPRMLEVPRSLVILSDYPATQFDQALQQTALLQIEHGCGLLMIGGWESFHGFGGNWDGTVLGSVLPVEISVTDDRVNFEQSAWLLPATEHAITKGLPWQATPPAIGGMNRVQAKADATTLLQAHSFSVSSRAAAGGSPNNKPDLAFTYRETLPALVVGQRGAGRTAVFLSDVAPHWVGGLVDWGLPRVTAAAKNGPAIEVGSHYAQFWKQLLKWTGPTVDSK
;
A
#
# COMPACT_ATOMS: atom_id res chain seq x y z
N MET A 1 13.76 -5.23 22.84
CA MET A 1 14.02 -6.01 21.61
C MET A 1 13.54 -5.15 20.44
N THR A 2 14.44 -4.73 19.57
CA THR A 2 14.09 -4.04 18.32
C THR A 2 13.34 -5.02 17.44
N GLY A 3 12.06 -4.80 17.24
CA GLY A 3 11.26 -5.64 16.37
C GLY A 3 11.67 -5.44 14.92
N SER A 4 11.93 -6.51 14.18
CA SER A 4 12.25 -6.46 12.76
C SER A 4 10.99 -6.50 11.91
N ILE A 5 11.00 -5.79 10.79
CA ILE A 5 9.97 -5.87 9.75
C ILE A 5 10.21 -7.15 8.94
N LEU A 6 9.16 -7.89 8.64
CA LEU A 6 9.16 -8.92 7.60
C LEU A 6 8.47 -8.34 6.36
N TYR A 7 9.23 -8.15 5.28
CA TYR A 7 8.71 -7.65 4.01
C TYR A 7 8.67 -8.80 3.00
N CYS A 8 7.46 -9.23 2.65
CA CYS A 8 7.20 -10.26 1.66
C CYS A 8 6.57 -9.61 0.43
N GLY A 9 7.17 -9.83 -0.73
CA GLY A 9 6.55 -9.39 -1.97
C GLY A 9 7.47 -8.69 -2.93
N ASP A 10 6.85 -8.26 -4.02
CA ASP A 10 7.56 -7.70 -5.18
C ASP A 10 8.72 -8.59 -5.64
N SER A 11 8.89 -8.82 -6.89
CA SER A 11 9.72 -9.94 -7.38
C SER A 11 11.18 -9.89 -6.95
N GLU A 12 11.73 -8.68 -6.70
CA GLU A 12 13.13 -8.50 -6.30
C GLU A 12 13.43 -7.08 -5.77
N LEU A 13 14.47 -6.96 -4.95
CA LEU A 13 14.93 -5.66 -4.40
C LEU A 13 15.46 -4.69 -5.48
N THR A 14 15.71 -5.14 -6.69
CA THR A 14 16.11 -4.33 -7.84
C THR A 14 14.92 -3.77 -8.61
N GLY A 15 13.71 -4.26 -8.35
CA GLY A 15 12.45 -3.85 -8.95
C GLY A 15 11.58 -3.00 -8.01
N ALA A 16 10.28 -3.32 -7.97
CA ALA A 16 9.27 -2.59 -7.22
C ALA A 16 9.57 -2.54 -5.70
N ALA A 17 10.09 -3.62 -5.12
CA ALA A 17 10.47 -3.66 -3.71
C ALA A 17 11.50 -2.58 -3.31
N SER A 18 12.30 -2.06 -4.27
CA SER A 18 13.31 -1.03 -3.99
C SER A 18 12.73 0.23 -3.35
N TYR A 19 11.50 0.59 -3.69
CA TYR A 19 10.85 1.81 -3.19
C TYR A 19 10.66 1.75 -1.68
N LEU A 20 9.95 0.75 -1.18
CA LEU A 20 9.69 0.63 0.25
C LEU A 20 10.93 0.20 1.03
N ALA A 21 11.70 -0.75 0.51
CA ALA A 21 12.95 -1.21 1.12
C ALA A 21 13.99 -0.08 1.25
N GLY A 22 14.12 0.76 0.22
CA GLY A 22 14.98 1.96 0.24
C GLY A 22 14.55 2.94 1.33
N LEU A 23 13.28 3.25 1.43
CA LEU A 23 12.74 4.13 2.46
C LEU A 23 12.93 3.56 3.87
N ILE A 24 12.60 2.28 4.11
CA ILE A 24 12.81 1.60 5.40
C ILE A 24 14.29 1.71 5.82
N THR A 25 15.21 1.45 4.88
CA THR A 25 16.66 1.57 5.13
C THR A 25 17.06 3.01 5.47
N SER A 26 16.53 3.99 4.74
CA SER A 26 16.84 5.42 4.97
C SER A 26 16.41 5.94 6.33
N TRP A 27 15.38 5.32 6.93
CA TRP A 27 14.94 5.63 8.30
C TRP A 27 15.74 4.89 9.38
N GLY A 28 16.71 4.05 8.99
CA GLY A 28 17.51 3.26 9.91
C GLY A 28 16.76 2.05 10.50
N TRP A 29 15.67 1.61 9.88
CA TRP A 29 14.93 0.44 10.32
C TRP A 29 15.45 -0.83 9.65
N HIS A 30 15.26 -1.96 10.30
CA HIS A 30 15.71 -3.27 9.82
C HIS A 30 14.54 -4.08 9.28
N PHE A 31 14.77 -4.79 8.19
CA PHE A 31 13.81 -5.72 7.62
C PHE A 31 14.49 -6.98 7.08
N ASP A 32 13.76 -8.10 7.15
CA ASP A 32 14.04 -9.30 6.38
C ASP A 32 13.15 -9.29 5.14
N TYR A 33 13.70 -9.71 4.00
CA TYR A 33 12.99 -9.67 2.73
C TYR A 33 12.80 -11.06 2.13
N VAL A 34 11.60 -11.31 1.61
CA VAL A 34 11.22 -12.53 0.88
C VAL A 34 10.53 -12.13 -0.42
N PRO A 35 11.13 -12.44 -1.60
CA PRO A 35 10.54 -12.12 -2.90
C PRO A 35 9.23 -12.90 -3.15
N SER A 36 8.33 -12.37 -4.00
CA SER A 36 7.01 -12.96 -4.27
C SER A 36 7.05 -14.37 -4.89
N ASN A 37 8.12 -14.72 -5.57
CA ASN A 37 8.32 -16.04 -6.17
C ASN A 37 9.00 -17.07 -5.25
N VAL A 38 9.19 -16.74 -3.96
CA VAL A 38 9.84 -17.60 -2.96
C VAL A 38 8.87 -17.88 -1.83
N ALA A 39 8.65 -19.18 -1.54
CA ALA A 39 7.86 -19.59 -0.39
C ALA A 39 8.48 -19.05 0.91
N LEU A 40 7.62 -18.57 1.82
CA LEU A 40 8.07 -18.03 3.10
C LEU A 40 8.84 -19.09 3.91
N PRO A 41 10.14 -18.88 4.19
CA PRO A 41 10.87 -19.82 5.01
C PRO A 41 10.38 -19.80 6.47
N PRO A 42 10.15 -20.95 7.12
CA PRO A 42 9.64 -21.00 8.51
C PRO A 42 10.45 -20.16 9.50
N ARG A 43 11.78 -20.11 9.36
CA ARG A 43 12.69 -19.32 10.20
C ARG A 43 12.34 -17.83 10.26
N MET A 44 11.61 -17.31 9.26
CA MET A 44 11.20 -15.90 9.22
C MET A 44 10.19 -15.55 10.32
N LEU A 45 9.49 -16.54 10.88
CA LEU A 45 8.52 -16.36 11.96
C LEU A 45 8.94 -17.00 13.29
N GLU A 46 10.16 -17.55 13.38
CA GLU A 46 10.71 -18.06 14.64
C GLU A 46 11.01 -16.95 15.64
N VAL A 47 11.18 -15.72 15.16
CA VAL A 47 11.39 -14.53 15.99
C VAL A 47 10.17 -13.62 15.94
N PRO A 48 9.83 -12.92 17.05
CA PRO A 48 8.75 -11.94 17.03
C PRO A 48 8.99 -10.84 16.01
N ARG A 49 7.96 -10.50 15.23
CA ARG A 49 7.98 -9.40 14.27
C ARG A 49 7.28 -8.17 14.83
N SER A 50 7.73 -6.98 14.43
CA SER A 50 7.04 -5.72 14.67
C SER A 50 5.94 -5.49 13.65
N LEU A 51 6.20 -5.91 12.41
CA LEU A 51 5.34 -5.67 11.27
C LEU A 51 5.57 -6.75 10.20
N VAL A 52 4.49 -7.31 9.70
CA VAL A 52 4.49 -8.13 8.47
C VAL A 52 3.89 -7.29 7.35
N ILE A 53 4.63 -7.15 6.26
CA ILE A 53 4.20 -6.46 5.03
C ILE A 53 4.03 -7.50 3.93
N LEU A 54 2.88 -7.50 3.27
CA LEU A 54 2.56 -8.30 2.10
C LEU A 54 2.29 -7.34 0.94
N SER A 55 3.13 -7.35 -0.10
CA SER A 55 3.04 -6.48 -1.28
C SER A 55 3.30 -7.33 -2.52
N ASP A 56 2.30 -7.54 -3.35
CA ASP A 56 2.41 -8.48 -4.48
C ASP A 56 3.06 -9.82 -4.07
N TYR A 57 2.54 -10.41 -2.99
CA TYR A 57 2.96 -11.69 -2.45
C TYR A 57 1.78 -12.65 -2.45
N PRO A 58 1.76 -13.70 -3.30
CA PRO A 58 0.61 -14.58 -3.41
C PRO A 58 0.45 -15.49 -2.19
N ALA A 59 -0.78 -15.78 -1.81
CA ALA A 59 -1.10 -16.60 -0.65
C ALA A 59 -0.50 -18.02 -0.74
N THR A 60 -0.28 -18.53 -1.96
CA THR A 60 0.34 -19.83 -2.19
C THR A 60 1.80 -19.93 -1.71
N GLN A 61 2.47 -18.81 -1.56
CA GLN A 61 3.85 -18.72 -1.02
C GLN A 61 3.89 -18.62 0.51
N PHE A 62 2.74 -18.49 1.14
CA PHE A 62 2.64 -18.38 2.60
C PHE A 62 1.82 -19.55 3.15
N ASP A 63 2.50 -20.62 3.51
CA ASP A 63 1.88 -21.85 4.03
C ASP A 63 0.89 -21.59 5.15
N GLN A 64 -0.21 -22.35 5.22
CA GLN A 64 -1.29 -22.14 6.17
C GLN A 64 -0.83 -22.24 7.64
N ALA A 65 0.11 -23.12 7.96
CA ALA A 65 0.64 -23.24 9.32
C ALA A 65 1.48 -22.00 9.70
N LEU A 66 2.21 -21.45 8.74
CA LEU A 66 2.94 -20.19 8.93
C LEU A 66 1.99 -19.00 9.04
N GLN A 67 0.87 -18.99 8.30
CA GLN A 67 -0.17 -17.98 8.48
C GLN A 67 -0.76 -18.01 9.89
N GLN A 68 -0.99 -19.20 10.48
CA GLN A 68 -1.42 -19.33 11.88
C GLN A 68 -0.36 -18.78 12.85
N THR A 69 0.91 -19.06 12.60
CA THR A 69 2.02 -18.52 13.40
C THR A 69 2.07 -16.99 13.32
N ALA A 70 1.92 -16.42 12.14
CA ALA A 70 1.85 -14.97 11.94
C ALA A 70 0.61 -14.38 12.64
N LEU A 71 -0.56 -15.02 12.54
CA LEU A 71 -1.78 -14.60 13.23
C LEU A 71 -1.56 -14.51 14.74
N LEU A 72 -0.93 -15.51 15.36
CA LEU A 72 -0.61 -15.46 16.79
C LEU A 72 0.29 -14.25 17.13
N GLN A 73 1.30 -13.97 16.32
CA GLN A 73 2.13 -12.77 16.52
C GLN A 73 1.32 -11.48 16.37
N ILE A 74 0.39 -11.42 15.41
CA ILE A 74 -0.50 -10.27 15.22
C ILE A 74 -1.40 -10.10 16.45
N GLU A 75 -2.02 -11.15 16.94
CA GLU A 75 -2.86 -11.09 18.14
C GLU A 75 -2.08 -10.62 19.38
N HIS A 76 -0.75 -10.79 19.40
CA HIS A 76 0.14 -10.32 20.47
C HIS A 76 0.81 -8.96 20.16
N GLY A 77 0.41 -8.24 19.10
CA GLY A 77 0.84 -6.87 18.88
C GLY A 77 1.71 -6.62 17.65
N CYS A 78 2.04 -7.66 16.85
CA CYS A 78 2.65 -7.47 15.55
C CYS A 78 1.66 -6.76 14.61
N GLY A 79 2.13 -5.82 13.79
CA GLY A 79 1.32 -5.22 12.74
C GLY A 79 1.19 -6.11 11.51
N LEU A 80 0.07 -5.97 10.78
CA LEU A 80 -0.10 -6.57 9.45
C LEU A 80 -0.48 -5.49 8.46
N LEU A 81 0.30 -5.34 7.39
CA LEU A 81 0.00 -4.45 6.27
C LEU A 81 -0.05 -5.25 4.97
N MET A 82 -1.17 -5.17 4.24
CA MET A 82 -1.23 -5.61 2.85
C MET A 82 -1.27 -4.40 1.93
N ILE A 83 -0.42 -4.40 0.92
CA ILE A 83 -0.33 -3.38 -0.13
C ILE A 83 -0.89 -3.98 -1.40
N GLY A 84 -1.67 -3.22 -2.14
CA GLY A 84 -2.28 -3.65 -3.39
C GLY A 84 -1.27 -3.92 -4.50
N GLY A 85 -1.74 -4.59 -5.51
CA GLY A 85 -0.96 -5.00 -6.66
C GLY A 85 -1.63 -6.17 -7.37
N TRP A 86 -0.87 -6.81 -8.26
CA TRP A 86 -1.40 -7.91 -9.08
C TRP A 86 -1.60 -9.20 -8.29
N GLU A 87 -0.68 -9.51 -7.36
CA GLU A 87 -0.69 -10.73 -6.54
C GLU A 87 -1.07 -10.43 -5.08
N SER A 88 -1.80 -9.35 -4.85
CA SER A 88 -2.38 -8.95 -3.56
C SER A 88 -3.89 -9.16 -3.56
N PHE A 89 -4.50 -9.32 -2.41
CA PHE A 89 -5.93 -9.59 -2.25
C PHE A 89 -6.35 -10.82 -3.06
N HIS A 90 -7.41 -10.76 -3.89
CA HIS A 90 -7.65 -11.80 -4.88
C HIS A 90 -6.72 -11.60 -6.08
N GLY A 91 -6.73 -10.41 -6.67
CA GLY A 91 -5.87 -9.98 -7.76
C GLY A 91 -5.86 -10.94 -8.94
N PHE A 92 -4.68 -11.11 -9.54
CA PHE A 92 -4.42 -12.13 -10.56
C PHE A 92 -3.38 -13.13 -10.02
N GLY A 93 -3.81 -13.96 -9.05
CA GLY A 93 -2.95 -14.95 -8.40
C GLY A 93 -2.66 -14.70 -6.92
N GLY A 94 -3.11 -13.58 -6.36
CA GLY A 94 -2.96 -13.28 -4.93
C GLY A 94 -3.68 -14.28 -4.04
N ASN A 95 -4.96 -14.55 -4.34
CA ASN A 95 -5.80 -15.59 -3.71
C ASN A 95 -5.80 -15.56 -2.18
N TRP A 96 -5.84 -14.37 -1.59
CA TRP A 96 -5.89 -14.20 -0.14
C TRP A 96 -7.30 -14.36 0.44
N ASP A 97 -8.33 -14.39 -0.41
CA ASP A 97 -9.71 -14.69 0.01
C ASP A 97 -9.79 -16.07 0.66
N GLY A 98 -10.53 -16.17 1.77
CA GLY A 98 -10.69 -17.41 2.55
C GLY A 98 -9.42 -17.90 3.28
N THR A 99 -8.31 -17.19 3.22
CA THR A 99 -7.09 -17.54 3.96
C THR A 99 -7.11 -17.01 5.40
N VAL A 100 -6.23 -17.54 6.24
CA VAL A 100 -6.10 -17.14 7.64
C VAL A 100 -5.79 -15.66 7.77
N LEU A 101 -4.75 -15.17 7.08
CA LEU A 101 -4.35 -13.76 7.14
C LEU A 101 -5.31 -12.85 6.37
N GLY A 102 -5.88 -13.30 5.25
CA GLY A 102 -6.92 -12.57 4.54
C GLY A 102 -8.13 -12.27 5.41
N SER A 103 -8.52 -13.24 6.27
CA SER A 103 -9.68 -13.10 7.17
C SER A 103 -9.52 -12.02 8.24
N VAL A 104 -8.29 -11.65 8.61
CA VAL A 104 -8.01 -10.63 9.65
C VAL A 104 -7.66 -9.26 9.08
N LEU A 105 -7.59 -9.12 7.77
CA LEU A 105 -7.50 -7.81 7.14
C LEU A 105 -8.78 -7.01 7.37
N PRO A 106 -8.71 -5.67 7.40
CA PRO A 106 -9.86 -4.81 7.68
C PRO A 106 -10.82 -4.65 6.47
N VAL A 107 -10.78 -5.59 5.53
CA VAL A 107 -11.56 -5.58 4.29
C VAL A 107 -12.10 -6.98 3.97
N GLU A 108 -13.20 -7.03 3.22
CA GLU A 108 -13.69 -8.22 2.56
C GLU A 108 -13.04 -8.34 1.19
N ILE A 109 -12.29 -9.42 0.98
CA ILE A 109 -11.60 -9.69 -0.29
C ILE A 109 -12.59 -10.36 -1.24
N SER A 110 -12.60 -9.94 -2.51
CA SER A 110 -13.38 -10.58 -3.57
C SER A 110 -12.95 -12.04 -3.78
N VAL A 111 -13.83 -12.85 -4.32
CA VAL A 111 -13.52 -14.22 -4.78
C VAL A 111 -13.19 -14.26 -6.29
N THR A 112 -13.07 -13.10 -6.91
CA THR A 112 -12.71 -12.92 -8.32
C THR A 112 -11.71 -11.78 -8.44
N ASP A 113 -11.05 -11.66 -9.59
CA ASP A 113 -10.10 -10.57 -9.89
C ASP A 113 -10.70 -9.21 -9.51
N ASP A 114 -10.07 -8.56 -8.56
CA ASP A 114 -10.49 -7.30 -7.95
C ASP A 114 -9.67 -6.09 -8.43
N ARG A 115 -8.75 -6.28 -9.39
CA ARG A 115 -7.93 -5.20 -9.94
C ARG A 115 -8.76 -4.24 -10.78
N VAL A 116 -8.53 -2.97 -10.57
CA VAL A 116 -9.17 -1.88 -11.33
C VAL A 116 -8.10 -0.92 -11.82
N ASN A 117 -8.08 -0.66 -13.13
CA ASN A 117 -7.32 0.44 -13.71
C ASN A 117 -8.28 1.59 -13.99
N PHE A 118 -7.88 2.80 -13.60
CA PHE A 118 -8.66 4.00 -13.87
C PHE A 118 -8.33 4.54 -15.26
N GLU A 119 -9.37 4.84 -16.03
CA GLU A 119 -9.23 5.52 -17.33
C GLU A 119 -8.57 6.91 -17.17
N GLN A 120 -8.96 7.61 -16.10
CA GLN A 120 -8.33 8.85 -15.63
C GLN A 120 -7.93 8.64 -14.18
N SER A 121 -6.69 8.97 -13.84
CA SER A 121 -6.17 8.76 -12.48
C SER A 121 -7.12 9.27 -11.40
N ALA A 122 -7.36 8.44 -10.40
CA ALA A 122 -8.17 8.81 -9.24
C ALA A 122 -7.37 9.61 -8.22
N TRP A 123 -8.01 10.56 -7.55
CA TRP A 123 -7.39 11.37 -6.50
C TRP A 123 -7.56 10.72 -5.13
N LEU A 124 -6.48 10.69 -4.35
CA LEU A 124 -6.53 10.22 -2.97
C LEU A 124 -6.88 11.38 -2.05
N LEU A 125 -7.96 11.23 -1.29
CA LEU A 125 -8.42 12.22 -0.30
C LEU A 125 -8.69 11.54 1.05
N PRO A 126 -8.41 12.21 2.18
CA PRO A 126 -8.77 11.70 3.50
C PRO A 126 -10.29 11.61 3.68
N ALA A 127 -10.74 10.47 4.19
CA ALA A 127 -12.12 10.27 4.64
C ALA A 127 -12.32 10.72 6.10
N THR A 128 -11.25 10.65 6.91
CA THR A 128 -11.25 11.05 8.30
C THR A 128 -9.84 11.51 8.73
N GLU A 129 -9.78 12.30 9.81
CA GLU A 129 -8.50 12.69 10.40
C GLU A 129 -7.84 11.50 11.11
N HIS A 130 -6.56 11.29 10.82
CA HIS A 130 -5.82 10.20 11.44
C HIS A 130 -4.31 10.51 11.47
N ALA A 131 -3.58 9.87 12.40
CA ALA A 131 -2.13 10.04 12.53
C ALA A 131 -1.36 9.68 11.25
N ILE A 132 -1.86 8.73 10.46
CA ILE A 132 -1.25 8.30 9.18
C ILE A 132 -1.35 9.40 8.11
N THR A 133 -2.43 10.18 8.11
CA THR A 133 -2.69 11.20 7.09
C THR A 133 -2.35 12.62 7.53
N LYS A 134 -2.05 12.81 8.83
CA LYS A 134 -1.82 14.12 9.43
C LYS A 134 -0.58 14.82 8.86
N GLY A 135 -0.72 16.14 8.62
CA GLY A 135 0.40 16.99 8.20
C GLY A 135 0.82 16.81 6.74
N LEU A 136 0.02 16.16 5.93
CA LEU A 136 0.20 16.00 4.49
C LEU A 136 -0.85 16.83 3.73
N PRO A 137 -0.51 17.44 2.58
CA PRO A 137 -1.35 18.42 1.89
C PRO A 137 -2.40 17.76 0.96
N TRP A 138 -3.15 16.77 1.46
CA TRP A 138 -4.11 16.00 0.68
C TRP A 138 -5.15 16.83 -0.06
N GLN A 139 -5.61 17.92 0.54
CA GLN A 139 -6.63 18.79 -0.06
C GLN A 139 -6.02 19.78 -1.05
N ALA A 140 -4.82 20.29 -0.75
CA ALA A 140 -4.18 21.32 -1.56
C ALA A 140 -3.52 20.72 -2.83
N THR A 141 -2.94 19.54 -2.69
CA THR A 141 -2.24 18.83 -3.77
C THR A 141 -2.49 17.33 -3.67
N PRO A 142 -3.73 16.86 -3.94
CA PRO A 142 -4.06 15.45 -3.82
C PRO A 142 -3.20 14.61 -4.78
N PRO A 143 -2.55 13.54 -4.28
CA PRO A 143 -1.83 12.64 -5.18
C PRO A 143 -2.80 11.79 -5.99
N ALA A 144 -2.37 11.37 -7.18
CA ALA A 144 -3.16 10.57 -8.10
C ALA A 144 -2.64 9.14 -8.20
N ILE A 145 -3.57 8.18 -8.36
CA ILE A 145 -3.29 6.77 -8.60
C ILE A 145 -3.96 6.30 -9.89
N GLY A 146 -3.28 5.41 -10.64
CA GLY A 146 -3.77 4.85 -11.91
C GLY A 146 -4.53 3.54 -11.78
N GLY A 147 -4.45 2.87 -10.62
CA GLY A 147 -5.13 1.60 -10.39
C GLY A 147 -5.13 1.20 -8.92
N MET A 148 -5.92 0.18 -8.59
CA MET A 148 -6.03 -0.36 -7.24
C MET A 148 -6.75 -1.70 -7.22
N ASN A 149 -6.76 -2.39 -6.08
CA ASN A 149 -7.65 -3.51 -5.82
C ASN A 149 -8.99 -3.00 -5.24
N ARG A 150 -10.11 -3.48 -5.78
CA ARG A 150 -11.45 -3.11 -5.36
C ARG A 150 -11.95 -4.09 -4.30
N VAL A 151 -12.01 -3.63 -3.07
CA VAL A 151 -12.50 -4.38 -1.92
C VAL A 151 -13.53 -3.57 -1.13
N GLN A 152 -14.21 -4.19 -0.18
CA GLN A 152 -15.12 -3.52 0.74
C GLN A 152 -14.50 -3.44 2.14
N ALA A 153 -14.59 -2.28 2.78
CA ALA A 153 -14.20 -2.16 4.18
C ALA A 153 -15.17 -2.95 5.07
N LYS A 154 -14.65 -3.68 6.06
CA LYS A 154 -15.46 -4.34 7.08
C LYS A 154 -16.18 -3.32 7.97
N ALA A 155 -17.30 -3.71 8.57
CA ALA A 155 -18.13 -2.82 9.37
C ALA A 155 -17.42 -2.25 10.62
N ASP A 156 -16.47 -2.96 11.17
CA ASP A 156 -15.63 -2.59 12.32
C ASP A 156 -14.30 -1.92 11.92
N ALA A 157 -14.06 -1.73 10.63
CA ALA A 157 -12.87 -1.09 10.09
C ALA A 157 -13.08 0.42 9.85
N THR A 158 -11.97 1.15 9.77
CA THR A 158 -11.99 2.59 9.49
C THR A 158 -11.31 2.89 8.15
N THR A 159 -12.05 3.49 7.21
CA THR A 159 -11.49 4.02 5.97
C THR A 159 -10.81 5.37 6.24
N LEU A 160 -9.52 5.46 5.96
CA LEU A 160 -8.73 6.68 6.15
C LEU A 160 -8.52 7.49 4.88
N LEU A 161 -8.30 6.80 3.74
CA LEU A 161 -8.19 7.42 2.43
C LEU A 161 -9.22 6.82 1.49
N GLN A 162 -9.71 7.66 0.59
CA GLN A 162 -10.60 7.30 -0.50
C GLN A 162 -10.00 7.70 -1.84
N ALA A 163 -10.19 6.85 -2.85
CA ALA A 163 -9.90 7.15 -4.24
C ALA A 163 -11.17 7.70 -4.92
N HIS A 164 -11.09 8.94 -5.37
CA HIS A 164 -12.15 9.61 -6.11
C HIS A 164 -11.86 9.53 -7.59
N SER A 165 -12.68 8.80 -8.35
CA SER A 165 -12.50 8.61 -9.79
C SER A 165 -13.40 9.53 -10.59
N PHE A 166 -12.90 9.92 -11.77
CA PHE A 166 -13.57 10.83 -12.71
C PHE A 166 -13.44 10.30 -14.13
N SER A 167 -14.39 10.64 -14.98
CA SER A 167 -14.19 10.65 -16.43
C SER A 167 -13.88 12.06 -16.88
N VAL A 168 -13.00 12.19 -17.87
CA VAL A 168 -12.62 13.47 -18.45
C VAL A 168 -13.06 13.50 -19.91
N SER A 169 -13.82 14.51 -20.29
CA SER A 169 -14.14 14.81 -21.69
C SER A 169 -13.48 16.11 -22.10
N SER A 170 -12.94 16.16 -23.33
CA SER A 170 -12.41 17.36 -23.91
C SER A 170 -13.37 17.90 -24.97
N ARG A 171 -13.67 19.18 -24.95
CA ARG A 171 -14.31 19.88 -26.07
C ARG A 171 -13.24 20.65 -26.83
N ALA A 172 -13.23 20.50 -28.16
CA ALA A 172 -12.43 21.36 -28.99
C ALA A 172 -12.84 22.83 -28.74
N ALA A 173 -11.86 23.71 -28.49
CA ALA A 173 -12.15 25.12 -28.34
C ALA A 173 -12.85 25.64 -29.61
N ALA A 174 -13.98 26.30 -29.45
CA ALA A 174 -14.67 26.93 -30.57
C ALA A 174 -13.75 27.98 -31.20
N GLY A 175 -13.34 27.77 -32.46
CA GLY A 175 -12.56 28.78 -33.21
C GLY A 175 -11.22 28.30 -33.77
N GLY A 176 -10.85 27.04 -33.69
CA GLY A 176 -9.77 26.42 -34.47
C GLY A 176 -8.36 27.04 -34.36
N SER A 177 -8.08 27.84 -33.34
CA SER A 177 -6.72 28.37 -33.12
C SER A 177 -5.81 27.31 -32.48
N PRO A 178 -4.60 27.04 -33.00
CA PRO A 178 -3.65 26.08 -32.45
C PRO A 178 -3.23 26.36 -30.99
N ASN A 179 -3.48 27.56 -30.47
CA ASN A 179 -3.13 28.01 -29.14
C ASN A 179 -4.28 27.88 -28.11
N ASN A 180 -5.45 27.43 -28.52
CA ASN A 180 -6.55 27.27 -27.60
C ASN A 180 -6.43 25.93 -26.85
N LYS A 181 -6.20 26.01 -25.55
CA LYS A 181 -6.24 24.82 -24.67
C LYS A 181 -7.63 24.19 -24.76
N PRO A 182 -7.72 22.84 -24.83
CA PRO A 182 -9.02 22.17 -24.80
C PRO A 182 -9.73 22.48 -23.49
N ASP A 183 -11.03 22.69 -23.57
CA ASP A 183 -11.90 22.78 -22.39
C ASP A 183 -12.11 21.37 -21.85
N LEU A 184 -11.63 21.11 -20.62
CA LEU A 184 -11.71 19.81 -19.95
C LEU A 184 -12.87 19.82 -18.97
N ALA A 185 -13.81 18.92 -19.16
CA ALA A 185 -14.90 18.68 -18.22
C ALA A 185 -14.65 17.38 -17.44
N PHE A 186 -14.61 17.50 -16.11
CA PHE A 186 -14.48 16.37 -15.18
C PHE A 186 -15.87 15.96 -14.68
N THR A 187 -16.21 14.69 -14.83
CA THR A 187 -17.45 14.13 -14.30
C THR A 187 -17.11 13.07 -13.26
N TYR A 188 -17.55 13.29 -12.02
CA TYR A 188 -17.39 12.32 -10.93
C TYR A 188 -18.00 10.97 -11.31
N ARG A 189 -17.33 9.88 -10.95
CA ARG A 189 -17.77 8.50 -11.17
C ARG A 189 -18.12 7.81 -9.87
N GLU A 190 -17.12 7.55 -9.04
CA GLU A 190 -17.30 6.81 -7.80
C GLU A 190 -16.20 7.16 -6.79
N THR A 191 -16.46 6.79 -5.53
CA THR A 191 -15.49 6.83 -4.44
C THR A 191 -15.29 5.42 -3.92
N LEU A 192 -14.03 5.00 -3.85
CA LEU A 192 -13.61 3.68 -3.36
C LEU A 192 -12.71 3.84 -2.13
N PRO A 193 -12.74 2.91 -1.15
CA PRO A 193 -11.74 2.90 -0.08
C PRO A 193 -10.35 2.70 -0.68
N ALA A 194 -9.34 3.42 -0.17
CA ALA A 194 -7.95 3.33 -0.65
C ALA A 194 -6.95 2.99 0.46
N LEU A 195 -7.21 3.43 1.69
CA LEU A 195 -6.52 3.00 2.90
C LEU A 195 -7.54 2.68 3.97
N VAL A 196 -7.53 1.45 4.44
CA VAL A 196 -8.43 0.98 5.50
C VAL A 196 -7.61 0.39 6.63
N VAL A 197 -7.99 0.68 7.87
CA VAL A 197 -7.31 0.20 9.07
C VAL A 197 -8.28 -0.51 10.00
N GLY A 198 -7.74 -1.44 10.76
CA GLY A 198 -8.46 -2.22 11.76
C GLY A 198 -7.53 -2.73 12.86
N GLN A 199 -8.03 -3.66 13.64
CA GLN A 199 -7.30 -4.27 14.74
C GLN A 199 -7.63 -5.76 14.85
N ARG A 200 -6.63 -6.57 15.23
CA ARG A 200 -6.82 -7.98 15.57
C ARG A 200 -6.05 -8.30 16.84
N GLY A 201 -6.75 -8.62 17.91
CA GLY A 201 -6.12 -8.76 19.24
C GLY A 201 -5.42 -7.46 19.65
N ALA A 202 -4.15 -7.52 20.01
CA ALA A 202 -3.32 -6.33 20.28
C ALA A 202 -2.67 -5.74 19.03
N GLY A 203 -2.68 -6.43 17.88
CA GLY A 203 -2.06 -5.99 16.65
C GLY A 203 -2.96 -5.10 15.81
N ARG A 204 -2.34 -4.18 15.08
CA ARG A 204 -3.02 -3.31 14.11
C ARG A 204 -2.95 -3.91 12.71
N THR A 205 -4.04 -3.80 11.98
CA THR A 205 -4.11 -4.25 10.59
C THR A 205 -4.37 -3.06 9.68
N ALA A 206 -3.74 -3.04 8.53
CA ALA A 206 -3.92 -2.00 7.53
C ALA A 206 -3.88 -2.61 6.12
N VAL A 207 -4.63 -2.00 5.20
CA VAL A 207 -4.53 -2.26 3.78
C VAL A 207 -4.41 -0.93 3.03
N PHE A 208 -3.40 -0.83 2.16
CA PHE A 208 -3.33 0.22 1.15
C PHE A 208 -3.64 -0.42 -0.19
N LEU A 209 -4.73 -0.04 -0.80
CA LEU A 209 -5.35 -0.78 -1.90
C LEU A 209 -4.74 -0.47 -3.28
N SER A 210 -3.75 0.42 -3.36
CA SER A 210 -2.92 0.63 -4.52
C SER A 210 -1.50 0.12 -4.27
N ASP A 211 -0.61 0.32 -5.22
CA ASP A 211 0.75 -0.22 -5.22
C ASP A 211 1.74 0.67 -4.45
N VAL A 212 2.97 0.20 -4.28
CA VAL A 212 4.11 0.93 -3.71
C VAL A 212 5.03 1.50 -4.80
N ALA A 213 5.04 0.92 -5.98
CA ALA A 213 5.88 1.29 -7.11
C ALA A 213 5.09 2.03 -8.22
N PRO A 214 5.74 2.72 -9.15
CA PRO A 214 5.09 3.62 -10.11
C PRO A 214 4.04 3.03 -11.04
N HIS A 215 3.84 1.71 -11.11
CA HIS A 215 2.85 1.08 -11.99
C HIS A 215 1.45 1.68 -11.82
N TRP A 216 0.95 1.76 -10.59
CA TRP A 216 -0.34 2.35 -10.27
C TRP A 216 -0.22 3.70 -9.58
N VAL A 217 0.92 3.99 -8.93
CA VAL A 217 1.05 5.11 -8.00
C VAL A 217 2.07 6.17 -8.46
N GLY A 218 2.31 6.31 -9.76
CA GLY A 218 3.29 7.29 -10.27
C GLY A 218 3.07 8.69 -9.70
N GLY A 219 1.85 9.19 -9.71
CA GLY A 219 1.51 10.50 -9.14
C GLY A 219 1.66 10.59 -7.62
N LEU A 220 1.48 9.47 -6.89
CA LEU A 220 1.73 9.41 -5.45
C LEU A 220 3.24 9.31 -5.16
N VAL A 221 3.99 8.52 -5.95
CA VAL A 221 5.47 8.42 -5.81
C VAL A 221 6.13 9.77 -5.99
N ASP A 222 5.64 10.59 -6.92
CA ASP A 222 6.17 11.92 -7.19
C ASP A 222 5.67 13.02 -6.23
N TRP A 223 4.82 12.67 -5.27
CA TRP A 223 4.15 13.65 -4.43
C TRP A 223 5.07 14.32 -3.42
N GLY A 224 5.27 15.63 -3.60
CA GLY A 224 5.96 16.51 -2.67
C GLY A 224 7.43 16.80 -2.97
N LEU A 225 7.84 18.00 -2.54
CA LEU A 225 9.22 18.48 -2.59
C LEU A 225 9.69 18.81 -1.17
N PRO A 226 11.03 18.71 -0.87
CA PRO A 226 12.08 18.23 -1.79
C PRO A 226 11.96 16.74 -2.11
N ARG A 227 12.73 16.29 -3.12
CA ARG A 227 12.85 14.87 -3.45
C ARG A 227 13.66 14.15 -2.37
N VAL A 228 13.33 12.88 -2.15
CA VAL A 228 14.02 11.99 -1.22
C VAL A 228 14.67 10.89 -2.04
N THR A 229 16.00 10.76 -1.91
CA THR A 229 16.76 9.65 -2.49
C THR A 229 17.03 8.62 -1.41
N ALA A 230 16.76 7.35 -1.69
CA ALA A 230 16.98 6.25 -0.76
C ALA A 230 17.42 4.99 -1.52
N ALA A 231 18.13 4.09 -0.82
CA ALA A 231 18.53 2.80 -1.38
C ALA A 231 18.54 1.73 -0.28
N ALA A 232 18.03 0.56 -0.59
CA ALA A 232 18.27 -0.63 0.22
C ALA A 232 19.65 -1.23 -0.09
N LYS A 233 20.19 -2.02 0.84
CA LYS A 233 21.39 -2.79 0.57
C LYS A 233 21.11 -3.74 -0.61
N ASN A 234 21.97 -3.68 -1.64
CA ASN A 234 21.84 -4.44 -2.89
C ASN A 234 20.65 -4.04 -3.79
N GLY A 235 19.94 -2.95 -3.49
CA GLY A 235 18.93 -2.35 -4.35
C GLY A 235 19.43 -1.10 -5.07
N PRO A 236 18.78 -0.67 -6.14
CA PRO A 236 19.07 0.60 -6.79
C PRO A 236 18.68 1.77 -5.89
N ALA A 237 19.26 2.93 -6.15
CA ALA A 237 18.76 4.18 -5.59
C ALA A 237 17.40 4.51 -6.23
N ILE A 238 16.42 4.81 -5.38
CA ILE A 238 15.12 5.35 -5.79
C ILE A 238 15.05 6.84 -5.47
N GLU A 239 14.24 7.57 -6.21
CA GLU A 239 13.93 8.96 -5.93
C GLU A 239 12.42 9.15 -5.87
N VAL A 240 11.93 9.68 -4.75
CA VAL A 240 10.49 9.83 -4.47
C VAL A 240 10.18 11.20 -3.90
N GLY A 241 8.92 11.60 -3.90
CA GLY A 241 8.46 12.82 -3.25
C GLY A 241 8.54 12.75 -1.73
N SER A 242 8.78 13.90 -1.08
CA SER A 242 8.86 13.97 0.39
C SER A 242 7.55 13.58 1.08
N HIS A 243 6.40 13.90 0.48
CA HIS A 243 5.10 13.55 1.05
C HIS A 243 4.80 12.06 0.93
N TYR A 244 5.22 11.43 -0.18
CA TYR A 244 5.18 9.97 -0.33
C TYR A 244 6.00 9.29 0.77
N ALA A 245 7.26 9.71 0.96
CA ALA A 245 8.13 9.15 1.99
C ALA A 245 7.54 9.34 3.39
N GLN A 246 6.98 10.53 3.69
CA GLN A 246 6.32 10.82 4.96
C GLN A 246 5.07 9.95 5.16
N PHE A 247 4.23 9.79 4.15
CA PHE A 247 3.04 8.94 4.21
C PHE A 247 3.39 7.51 4.59
N TRP A 248 4.34 6.89 3.88
CA TRP A 248 4.78 5.52 4.18
C TRP A 248 5.38 5.39 5.58
N LYS A 249 6.20 6.37 6.00
CA LYS A 249 6.75 6.36 7.36
C LYS A 249 5.67 6.37 8.42
N GLN A 250 4.65 7.20 8.26
CA GLN A 250 3.51 7.29 9.18
C GLN A 250 2.68 6.01 9.18
N LEU A 251 2.41 5.43 8.00
CA LEU A 251 1.66 4.19 7.85
C LEU A 251 2.37 3.01 8.52
N LEU A 252 3.67 2.82 8.25
CA LEU A 252 4.44 1.72 8.84
C LEU A 252 4.59 1.88 10.36
N LYS A 253 4.84 3.10 10.86
CA LYS A 253 4.92 3.37 12.32
C LYS A 253 3.59 3.12 13.02
N TRP A 254 2.50 3.46 12.39
CA TRP A 254 1.20 3.22 12.99
C TRP A 254 0.86 1.72 13.01
N THR A 255 1.08 1.01 11.90
CA THR A 255 0.74 -0.41 11.79
C THR A 255 1.66 -1.26 12.66
N GLY A 256 2.97 -0.99 12.67
CA GLY A 256 3.97 -1.68 13.49
C GLY A 256 4.60 -0.74 14.52
N PRO A 257 3.96 -0.47 15.67
CA PRO A 257 4.37 0.60 16.58
C PRO A 257 5.77 0.43 17.18
N THR A 258 6.39 -0.74 17.06
CA THR A 258 7.74 -1.03 17.60
C THR A 258 8.83 -1.03 16.53
N VAL A 259 8.54 -0.67 15.27
CA VAL A 259 9.51 -0.71 14.16
C VAL A 259 10.71 0.23 14.37
N ASP A 260 10.57 1.31 15.11
CA ASP A 260 11.62 2.28 15.43
C ASP A 260 12.04 2.28 16.91
N SER A 261 11.63 1.28 17.69
CA SER A 261 12.09 1.12 19.08
C SER A 261 13.57 0.73 19.08
N LYS A 262 14.45 1.62 19.56
CA LYS A 262 15.89 1.39 19.73
C LYS A 262 16.17 0.71 21.07
#